data_c3190e0137c55dc517d8659b8051ba62
#
_entry.id   c3190e0137c55dc517d8659b8051ba62
#
_cell.length_a   1.000
_cell.length_b   1.000
_cell.length_c   1.000
_cell.angle_alpha   90.00
_cell.angle_beta   90.00
_cell.angle_gamma   90.00
#
_symmetry.space_group_name_H-M   'P 1'
#
loop_
_entity.id
_entity.type
_entity.pdbx_description
1 polymer ?
#
loop_
_entity_poly.entity_id
_entity_poly.type
_entity_poly.pdbx_seq_one_letter_code
_entity_poly.pdbx_strand_id
1 'polypeptide(L)'
;MDSLNFSCQGESHISTGKVCQDYSYSKIYKDGLALAVVCDGHGGKRYFRSDVGARIAAEVTDRKIRTFVEEAAPLLLKGLPFGQIETISTQIEKNDFAKQSEIERAFRRLAGSIIFEWDSEVKAHAATTPIKEEEKIDLEDRWINEFNSGINLEKVYGCTLIACVYTPEFWFAFQVGDGKCFAVDDTGEWSEPIPWDERCFLNKTTSICDNDAVNEFRFCYDGTGSCPCAIILGSDGIDDSFGTPENQANFYVQILKSVETVGLDATINEIESTLPQLSKIGSQDDMSLAMLFNYRKMRDIYPQLIGWQIKNVERQIQEEDEKLETARQIQKSLEDISHPTRQNQIDLQYANADEKRASDAKVRLEGRLNSLMTELEETRQKDSSRSCSTLDNPNVTDENFTDENKTDSIDSAKSENGGGLTDNSLVSDLTI
;
A
#
# COMPACT_ATOMS: atom_id res chain seq x y z
N MET A 1 16.22 9.63 -4.32
CA MET A 1 15.02 8.78 -4.14
C MET A 1 15.47 7.53 -3.41
N ASP A 2 14.73 7.09 -2.45
CA ASP A 2 14.96 5.86 -1.68
C ASP A 2 13.77 4.93 -1.87
N SER A 3 13.90 3.66 -1.49
CA SER A 3 12.82 2.69 -1.64
C SER A 3 12.86 1.64 -0.52
N LEU A 4 11.71 1.09 -0.22
CA LEU A 4 11.58 -0.13 0.59
C LEU A 4 10.42 -0.97 0.07
N ASN A 5 10.45 -2.26 0.39
CA ASN A 5 9.33 -3.17 0.18
C ASN A 5 9.36 -4.29 1.22
N PHE A 6 8.19 -4.83 1.52
CA PHE A 6 8.03 -5.97 2.40
C PHE A 6 6.72 -6.70 2.10
N SER A 7 6.74 -8.02 2.20
CA SER A 7 5.54 -8.88 2.12
C SER A 7 5.55 -9.84 3.29
N CYS A 8 4.41 -10.06 3.91
CA CYS A 8 4.24 -11.07 4.95
C CYS A 8 3.03 -11.96 4.69
N GLN A 9 3.16 -13.19 5.18
CA GLN A 9 2.09 -14.18 5.13
C GLN A 9 0.99 -13.82 6.12
N GLY A 10 -0.26 -13.88 5.66
CA GLY A 10 -1.45 -13.62 6.46
C GLY A 10 -1.74 -14.68 7.51
N GLU A 11 -2.39 -14.29 8.60
CA GLU A 11 -2.76 -15.20 9.70
C GLU A 11 -3.65 -16.35 9.21
N SER A 12 -4.56 -16.09 8.25
CA SER A 12 -5.40 -17.11 7.62
C SER A 12 -4.58 -18.14 6.82
N HIS A 13 -3.52 -17.69 6.14
CA HIS A 13 -2.61 -18.56 5.40
C HIS A 13 -1.70 -19.35 6.32
N ILE A 14 -1.17 -18.75 7.38
CA ILE A 14 -0.40 -19.46 8.43
C ILE A 14 -1.24 -20.58 9.03
N SER A 15 -2.48 -20.29 9.43
CA SER A 15 -3.37 -21.24 10.08
C SER A 15 -3.78 -22.41 9.18
N THR A 16 -3.80 -22.20 7.86
CA THR A 16 -4.18 -23.21 6.84
C THR A 16 -2.98 -23.87 6.15
N GLY A 17 -1.75 -23.44 6.47
CA GLY A 17 -0.52 -23.97 5.86
C GLY A 17 -0.31 -23.55 4.40
N LYS A 18 -0.99 -22.49 3.94
CA LYS A 18 -0.75 -21.90 2.61
C LYS A 18 0.49 -21.02 2.63
N VAL A 19 1.16 -20.86 1.50
CA VAL A 19 2.26 -19.91 1.35
C VAL A 19 1.73 -18.47 1.28
N CYS A 20 2.61 -17.49 1.50
CA CYS A 20 2.31 -16.10 1.13
C CYS A 20 2.13 -16.02 -0.39
N GLN A 21 0.99 -15.51 -0.85
CA GLN A 21 0.65 -15.40 -2.27
C GLN A 21 0.97 -14.01 -2.83
N ASP A 22 1.24 -13.06 -1.94
CA ASP A 22 1.65 -11.70 -2.28
C ASP A 22 3.14 -11.62 -2.64
N TYR A 23 3.46 -10.61 -3.44
CA TYR A 23 4.84 -10.26 -3.74
C TYR A 23 5.01 -8.74 -3.88
N SER A 24 5.98 -8.18 -3.16
CA SER A 24 6.38 -6.78 -3.29
C SER A 24 7.82 -6.67 -3.79
N TYR A 25 8.10 -5.59 -4.51
CA TYR A 25 9.40 -5.32 -5.10
C TYR A 25 9.64 -3.81 -5.17
N SER A 26 10.85 -3.37 -4.84
CA SER A 26 11.28 -1.99 -5.11
C SER A 26 12.74 -1.95 -5.53
N LYS A 27 13.07 -0.97 -6.37
CA LYS A 27 14.45 -0.83 -6.86
C LYS A 27 14.74 0.57 -7.35
N ILE A 28 15.96 1.02 -7.05
CA ILE A 28 16.53 2.26 -7.57
C ILE A 28 17.67 1.91 -8.52
N TYR A 29 17.61 2.47 -9.70
CA TYR A 29 18.62 2.29 -10.73
C TYR A 29 19.62 3.45 -10.75
N LYS A 30 20.83 3.19 -11.27
CA LYS A 30 21.92 4.19 -11.30
C LYS A 30 21.63 5.42 -12.17
N ASP A 31 20.72 5.31 -13.12
CA ASP A 31 20.26 6.37 -14.02
C ASP A 31 19.18 7.27 -13.41
N GLY A 32 18.80 7.01 -12.15
CA GLY A 32 17.77 7.77 -11.44
C GLY A 32 16.35 7.24 -11.62
N LEU A 33 16.15 6.17 -12.41
CA LEU A 33 14.89 5.44 -12.44
C LEU A 33 14.66 4.76 -11.10
N ALA A 34 13.46 4.87 -10.55
CA ALA A 34 13.01 4.12 -9.38
C ALA A 34 11.67 3.43 -9.68
N LEU A 35 11.50 2.22 -9.16
CA LEU A 35 10.34 1.37 -9.36
C LEU A 35 9.87 0.76 -8.04
N ALA A 36 8.57 0.76 -7.82
CA ALA A 36 7.89 -0.02 -6.78
C ALA A 36 6.76 -0.83 -7.41
N VAL A 37 6.58 -2.06 -6.97
CA VAL A 37 5.56 -3.00 -7.47
C VAL A 37 4.98 -3.78 -6.29
N VAL A 38 3.66 -3.98 -6.29
CA VAL A 38 2.94 -4.92 -5.42
C VAL A 38 2.03 -5.78 -6.29
N CYS A 39 2.06 -7.08 -6.05
CA CYS A 39 1.21 -8.06 -6.71
C CYS A 39 0.57 -8.93 -5.62
N ASP A 40 -0.74 -8.98 -5.57
CA ASP A 40 -1.53 -9.81 -4.69
C ASP A 40 -1.99 -11.05 -5.46
N GLY A 41 -1.59 -12.21 -4.99
CA GLY A 41 -1.91 -13.50 -5.59
C GLY A 41 -3.26 -14.04 -5.10
N HIS A 42 -4.16 -14.34 -6.02
CA HIS A 42 -5.52 -14.79 -5.66
C HIS A 42 -5.56 -16.01 -4.73
N GLY A 43 -6.32 -15.94 -3.64
CA GLY A 43 -6.41 -16.96 -2.58
C GLY A 43 -7.27 -18.19 -2.88
N GLY A 44 -8.04 -18.21 -3.99
CA GLY A 44 -8.95 -19.31 -4.34
C GLY A 44 -8.22 -20.60 -4.75
N LYS A 45 -8.81 -21.78 -4.49
CA LYS A 45 -8.19 -23.09 -4.78
C LYS A 45 -7.70 -23.28 -6.21
N ARG A 46 -8.33 -22.61 -7.19
CA ARG A 46 -7.91 -22.64 -8.59
C ARG A 46 -6.56 -21.97 -8.81
N TYR A 47 -6.22 -20.97 -7.99
CA TYR A 47 -5.05 -20.12 -8.12
C TYR A 47 -3.86 -20.64 -7.30
N PHE A 48 -3.64 -21.95 -7.30
CA PHE A 48 -2.70 -22.65 -6.42
C PHE A 48 -1.21 -22.35 -6.64
N ARG A 49 -0.87 -21.48 -7.60
CA ARG A 49 0.47 -20.95 -7.88
C ARG A 49 0.45 -19.44 -8.06
N SER A 50 -0.50 -18.76 -7.44
CA SER A 50 -0.59 -17.30 -7.53
C SER A 50 0.63 -16.59 -6.91
N ASP A 51 1.29 -17.21 -5.92
CA ASP A 51 2.59 -16.80 -5.39
C ASP A 51 3.68 -16.70 -6.47
N VAL A 52 3.77 -17.72 -7.31
CA VAL A 52 4.70 -17.73 -8.46
C VAL A 52 4.26 -16.70 -9.50
N GLY A 53 2.94 -16.58 -9.74
CA GLY A 53 2.37 -15.63 -10.68
C GLY A 53 2.62 -14.19 -10.27
N ALA A 54 2.46 -13.85 -9.00
CA ALA A 54 2.74 -12.54 -8.42
C ALA A 54 4.22 -12.15 -8.57
N ARG A 55 5.12 -13.08 -8.25
CA ARG A 55 6.56 -12.86 -8.43
C ARG A 55 6.95 -12.65 -9.90
N ILE A 56 6.46 -13.49 -10.81
CA ILE A 56 6.72 -13.35 -12.26
C ILE A 56 6.14 -12.01 -12.76
N ALA A 57 4.96 -11.60 -12.29
CA ALA A 57 4.35 -10.32 -12.66
C ALA A 57 5.25 -9.13 -12.29
N ALA A 58 5.81 -9.11 -11.09
CA ALA A 58 6.73 -8.06 -10.67
C ALA A 58 8.03 -8.06 -11.48
N GLU A 59 8.64 -9.23 -11.72
CA GLU A 59 9.86 -9.38 -12.51
C GLU A 59 9.67 -8.95 -13.98
N VAL A 60 8.55 -9.32 -14.61
CA VAL A 60 8.19 -8.90 -15.97
C VAL A 60 7.94 -7.40 -16.01
N THR A 61 7.23 -6.87 -15.02
CA THR A 61 6.93 -5.44 -14.91
C THR A 61 8.22 -4.63 -14.88
N ASP A 62 9.21 -5.01 -14.08
CA ASP A 62 10.53 -4.36 -14.04
C ASP A 62 11.17 -4.27 -15.44
N ARG A 63 11.23 -5.38 -16.16
CA ARG A 63 11.83 -5.42 -17.49
C ARG A 63 11.09 -4.56 -18.51
N LYS A 64 9.75 -4.62 -18.53
CA LYS A 64 8.93 -3.85 -19.48
C LYS A 64 8.95 -2.36 -19.20
N ILE A 65 8.93 -1.97 -17.94
CA ILE A 65 9.05 -0.57 -17.55
C ILE A 65 10.40 0.01 -18.00
N ARG A 66 11.49 -0.70 -17.79
CA ARG A 66 12.81 -0.22 -18.23
C ARG A 66 12.82 0.05 -19.73
N THR A 67 12.36 -0.89 -20.54
CA THR A 67 12.25 -0.70 -22.00
C THR A 67 11.33 0.49 -22.33
N PHE A 68 10.19 0.61 -21.68
CA PHE A 68 9.25 1.71 -21.93
C PHE A 68 9.83 3.08 -21.58
N VAL A 69 10.55 3.17 -20.44
CA VAL A 69 11.23 4.40 -19.99
C VAL A 69 12.39 4.77 -20.93
N GLU A 70 13.14 3.79 -21.43
CA GLU A 70 14.25 4.03 -22.37
C GLU A 70 13.75 4.47 -23.76
N GLU A 71 12.67 3.88 -24.28
CA GLU A 71 12.27 4.01 -25.67
C GLU A 71 11.13 5.00 -25.93
N ALA A 72 10.17 5.14 -25.01
CA ALA A 72 8.91 5.81 -25.29
C ALA A 72 8.53 6.90 -24.28
N ALA A 73 8.63 6.64 -22.99
CA ALA A 73 8.08 7.51 -21.95
C ALA A 73 8.60 8.96 -21.98
N PRO A 74 9.90 9.24 -22.21
CA PRO A 74 10.39 10.62 -22.26
C PRO A 74 9.77 11.44 -23.38
N LEU A 75 9.49 10.83 -24.53
CA LEU A 75 8.86 11.49 -25.67
C LEU A 75 7.38 11.74 -25.45
N LEU A 76 6.73 10.90 -24.65
CA LEU A 76 5.29 10.93 -24.43
C LEU A 76 4.88 11.78 -23.25
N LEU A 77 5.65 11.72 -22.15
CA LEU A 77 5.22 12.26 -20.87
C LEU A 77 5.87 13.60 -20.53
N LYS A 78 7.12 13.86 -20.94
CA LYS A 78 7.86 15.06 -20.53
C LYS A 78 7.09 16.36 -20.83
N GLY A 79 6.88 17.16 -19.78
CA GLY A 79 6.17 18.44 -19.85
C GLY A 79 4.66 18.33 -19.80
N LEU A 80 4.08 17.14 -19.71
CA LEU A 80 2.64 16.98 -19.58
C LEU A 80 2.18 17.19 -18.13
N PRO A 81 1.07 17.89 -17.92
CA PRO A 81 0.47 17.99 -16.59
C PRO A 81 -0.07 16.64 -16.13
N PHE A 82 -0.36 16.56 -14.83
CA PHE A 82 -1.00 15.37 -14.24
C PHE A 82 -2.23 14.96 -15.06
N GLY A 83 -2.33 13.66 -15.33
CA GLY A 83 -3.44 13.06 -16.06
C GLY A 83 -3.74 11.65 -15.57
N GLN A 84 -4.97 11.22 -15.81
CA GLN A 84 -5.48 9.89 -15.44
C GLN A 84 -6.07 9.20 -16.66
N ILE A 85 -6.03 7.87 -16.67
CA ILE A 85 -6.64 7.00 -17.67
C ILE A 85 -7.42 5.92 -16.95
N GLU A 86 -8.72 5.93 -17.14
CA GLU A 86 -9.66 4.98 -16.54
C GLU A 86 -9.74 3.67 -17.33
N THR A 87 -10.49 2.72 -16.79
CA THR A 87 -10.80 1.46 -17.47
C THR A 87 -11.70 1.70 -18.67
N ILE A 88 -11.57 0.85 -19.70
CA ILE A 88 -12.50 0.87 -20.84
C ILE A 88 -13.62 -0.13 -20.57
N SER A 89 -14.80 0.38 -20.23
CA SER A 89 -15.92 -0.43 -19.75
C SER A 89 -16.83 -0.96 -20.85
N THR A 90 -16.97 -0.26 -21.96
CA THR A 90 -17.92 -0.64 -23.03
C THR A 90 -17.24 -1.30 -24.23
N GLN A 91 -17.92 -2.27 -24.85
CA GLN A 91 -17.41 -2.93 -26.06
C GLN A 91 -17.24 -1.96 -27.25
N ILE A 92 -18.05 -0.91 -27.31
CA ILE A 92 -17.94 0.14 -28.35
C ILE A 92 -16.67 0.93 -28.13
N GLU A 93 -16.38 1.34 -26.89
CA GLU A 93 -15.17 2.09 -26.54
C GLU A 93 -13.89 1.25 -26.77
N LYS A 94 -13.93 -0.06 -26.45
CA LYS A 94 -12.81 -0.97 -26.67
C LYS A 94 -12.38 -1.06 -28.12
N ASN A 95 -13.30 -0.92 -29.07
CA ASN A 95 -13.03 -1.03 -30.50
C ASN A 95 -12.76 0.33 -31.17
N ASP A 96 -12.93 1.43 -30.46
CA ASP A 96 -12.79 2.79 -31.02
C ASP A 96 -11.38 3.36 -30.72
N PHE A 97 -10.35 2.73 -31.28
CA PHE A 97 -8.97 3.18 -31.14
C PHE A 97 -8.73 4.63 -31.64
N ALA A 98 -9.61 5.16 -32.47
CA ALA A 98 -9.48 6.52 -32.97
C ALA A 98 -9.75 7.59 -31.89
N LYS A 99 -10.51 7.23 -30.85
CA LYS A 99 -10.80 8.12 -29.71
C LYS A 99 -9.73 8.10 -28.63
N GLN A 100 -8.89 7.07 -28.58
CA GLN A 100 -7.83 6.98 -27.60
C GLN A 100 -6.71 7.97 -27.90
N SER A 101 -6.23 8.65 -26.86
CA SER A 101 -5.04 9.52 -26.97
C SER A 101 -3.78 8.69 -27.26
N GLU A 102 -2.75 9.35 -27.74
CA GLU A 102 -1.45 8.69 -27.97
C GLU A 102 -0.87 8.11 -26.67
N ILE A 103 -1.01 8.84 -25.57
CA ILE A 103 -0.57 8.42 -24.24
C ILE A 103 -1.33 7.17 -23.79
N GLU A 104 -2.65 7.18 -23.91
CA GLU A 104 -3.48 6.03 -23.55
C GLU A 104 -3.08 4.79 -24.36
N ARG A 105 -2.91 4.93 -25.67
CA ARG A 105 -2.44 3.82 -26.53
C ARG A 105 -1.06 3.29 -26.11
N ALA A 106 -0.16 4.18 -25.70
CA ALA A 106 1.16 3.77 -25.24
C ALA A 106 1.09 2.99 -23.91
N PHE A 107 0.32 3.46 -22.93
CA PHE A 107 0.11 2.74 -21.67
C PHE A 107 -0.63 1.41 -21.86
N ARG A 108 -1.66 1.36 -22.75
CA ARG A 108 -2.33 0.09 -23.08
C ARG A 108 -1.36 -0.92 -23.76
N ARG A 109 -0.40 -0.45 -24.58
CA ARG A 109 0.65 -1.30 -25.14
C ARG A 109 1.62 -1.80 -24.07
N LEU A 110 1.99 -0.94 -23.11
CA LEU A 110 2.80 -1.36 -21.97
C LEU A 110 2.10 -2.47 -21.19
N ALA A 111 0.84 -2.26 -20.78
CA ALA A 111 0.03 -3.27 -20.09
C ALA A 111 -0.06 -4.58 -20.90
N GLY A 112 -0.37 -4.48 -22.20
CA GLY A 112 -0.43 -5.65 -23.08
C GLY A 112 0.90 -6.39 -23.19
N SER A 113 2.03 -5.67 -23.19
CA SER A 113 3.36 -6.28 -23.22
C SER A 113 3.72 -7.00 -21.91
N ILE A 114 3.30 -6.44 -20.78
CA ILE A 114 3.45 -7.07 -19.45
C ILE A 114 2.65 -8.37 -19.42
N ILE A 115 1.36 -8.31 -19.75
CA ILE A 115 0.47 -9.50 -19.75
C ILE A 115 1.00 -10.58 -20.67
N PHE A 116 1.42 -10.22 -21.89
CA PHE A 116 1.93 -11.18 -22.88
C PHE A 116 3.19 -11.92 -22.39
N GLU A 117 4.16 -11.20 -21.82
CA GLU A 117 5.38 -11.81 -21.32
C GLU A 117 5.10 -12.62 -20.05
N TRP A 118 4.27 -12.09 -19.13
CA TRP A 118 3.83 -12.82 -17.95
C TRP A 118 3.14 -14.15 -18.33
N ASP A 119 2.19 -14.13 -19.27
CA ASP A 119 1.52 -15.33 -19.76
C ASP A 119 2.50 -16.35 -20.38
N SER A 120 3.50 -15.85 -21.09
CA SER A 120 4.54 -16.70 -21.66
C SER A 120 5.40 -17.37 -20.59
N GLU A 121 5.78 -16.64 -19.54
CA GLU A 121 6.61 -17.17 -18.44
C GLU A 121 5.84 -18.12 -17.53
N VAL A 122 4.58 -17.84 -17.20
CA VAL A 122 3.77 -18.78 -16.41
C VAL A 122 3.51 -20.08 -17.16
N LYS A 123 3.33 -20.03 -18.49
CA LYS A 123 3.24 -21.22 -19.35
C LYS A 123 4.56 -22.02 -19.39
N ALA A 124 5.70 -21.33 -19.46
CA ALA A 124 7.02 -21.96 -19.40
C ALA A 124 7.26 -22.62 -18.02
N HIS A 125 6.87 -21.95 -16.94
CA HIS A 125 6.93 -22.51 -15.58
C HIS A 125 6.04 -23.76 -15.46
N ALA A 126 4.78 -23.69 -15.92
CA ALA A 126 3.87 -24.82 -15.89
C ALA A 126 4.42 -26.03 -16.66
N ALA A 127 5.02 -25.80 -17.82
CA ALA A 127 5.60 -26.87 -18.65
C ALA A 127 6.78 -27.59 -17.99
N THR A 128 7.53 -26.90 -17.12
CA THR A 128 8.73 -27.45 -16.45
C THR A 128 8.44 -27.90 -15.02
N THR A 129 7.30 -27.52 -14.44
CA THR A 129 6.98 -27.75 -13.04
C THR A 129 5.60 -28.43 -12.94
N PRO A 130 5.54 -29.77 -13.00
CA PRO A 130 4.29 -30.53 -12.87
C PRO A 130 3.64 -30.31 -11.49
N ILE A 131 2.32 -30.57 -11.39
CA ILE A 131 1.60 -30.46 -10.12
C ILE A 131 2.18 -31.46 -9.12
N LYS A 132 2.55 -30.98 -7.95
CA LYS A 132 3.04 -31.80 -6.84
C LYS A 132 1.89 -32.53 -6.15
N GLU A 133 2.19 -33.63 -5.47
CA GLU A 133 1.15 -34.39 -4.75
C GLU A 133 0.50 -33.58 -3.62
N GLU A 134 1.27 -32.71 -2.96
CA GLU A 134 0.75 -31.82 -1.91
C GLU A 134 -0.25 -30.81 -2.49
N GLU A 135 0.00 -30.28 -3.70
CA GLU A 135 -0.90 -29.34 -4.38
C GLU A 135 -2.24 -30.00 -4.77
N LYS A 136 -2.24 -31.33 -5.03
CA LYS A 136 -3.44 -32.06 -5.45
C LYS A 136 -4.47 -32.25 -4.35
N ILE A 137 -4.07 -32.19 -3.08
CA ILE A 137 -4.93 -32.51 -1.92
C ILE A 137 -6.20 -31.63 -1.92
N ASP A 138 -6.06 -30.37 -2.30
CA ASP A 138 -7.15 -29.40 -2.25
C ASP A 138 -7.73 -29.05 -3.63
N LEU A 139 -7.21 -29.67 -4.73
CA LEU A 139 -7.62 -29.37 -6.08
C LEU A 139 -8.76 -30.29 -6.55
N GLU A 140 -9.69 -29.71 -7.29
CA GLU A 140 -10.70 -30.47 -8.03
C GLU A 140 -10.04 -31.11 -9.27
N ASP A 141 -10.48 -32.34 -9.59
CA ASP A 141 -9.98 -33.11 -10.77
C ASP A 141 -10.03 -32.29 -12.07
N ARG A 142 -11.04 -31.44 -12.23
CA ARG A 142 -11.16 -30.55 -13.42
C ARG A 142 -9.98 -29.62 -13.57
N TRP A 143 -9.50 -29.02 -12.48
CA TRP A 143 -8.37 -28.07 -12.53
C TRP A 143 -7.04 -28.79 -12.75
N ILE A 144 -6.88 -29.98 -12.18
CA ILE A 144 -5.74 -30.85 -12.46
C ILE A 144 -5.71 -31.22 -13.95
N ASN A 145 -6.87 -31.58 -14.53
CA ASN A 145 -6.96 -31.89 -15.95
C ASN A 145 -6.74 -30.68 -16.86
N GLU A 146 -7.30 -29.50 -16.52
CA GLU A 146 -7.05 -28.25 -17.25
C GLU A 146 -5.55 -27.93 -17.27
N PHE A 147 -4.90 -27.94 -16.10
CA PHE A 147 -3.46 -27.68 -15.98
C PHE A 147 -2.63 -28.66 -16.82
N ASN A 148 -2.86 -29.97 -16.68
CA ASN A 148 -2.11 -30.98 -17.41
C ASN A 148 -2.36 -30.93 -18.94
N SER A 149 -3.47 -30.36 -19.36
CA SER A 149 -3.82 -30.14 -20.77
C SER A 149 -3.34 -28.78 -21.30
N GLY A 150 -2.74 -27.93 -20.46
CA GLY A 150 -2.30 -26.59 -20.83
C GLY A 150 -3.45 -25.60 -21.07
N ILE A 151 -4.63 -25.86 -20.51
CA ILE A 151 -5.84 -25.03 -20.68
C ILE A 151 -5.97 -24.09 -19.48
N ASN A 152 -6.25 -22.78 -19.72
CA ASN A 152 -6.45 -21.77 -18.70
C ASN A 152 -5.32 -21.70 -17.66
N LEU A 153 -4.07 -21.89 -18.10
CA LEU A 153 -2.90 -21.87 -17.21
C LEU A 153 -2.73 -20.53 -16.51
N GLU A 154 -3.06 -19.42 -17.19
CA GLU A 154 -3.02 -18.07 -16.63
C GLU A 154 -3.87 -17.94 -15.36
N LYS A 155 -4.98 -18.67 -15.24
CA LYS A 155 -5.82 -18.65 -14.05
C LYS A 155 -5.15 -19.26 -12.82
N VAL A 156 -4.26 -20.23 -13.01
CA VAL A 156 -3.54 -20.89 -11.90
C VAL A 156 -2.56 -19.92 -11.21
N TYR A 157 -2.06 -18.93 -11.97
CA TYR A 157 -1.07 -17.95 -11.55
C TYR A 157 -1.65 -16.56 -11.35
N GLY A 158 -2.98 -16.40 -11.34
CA GLY A 158 -3.66 -15.11 -11.32
C GLY A 158 -3.30 -14.26 -10.11
N CYS A 159 -3.04 -12.97 -10.36
CA CYS A 159 -2.76 -11.97 -9.35
C CYS A 159 -3.21 -10.58 -9.81
N THR A 160 -3.27 -9.65 -8.87
CA THR A 160 -3.35 -8.23 -9.14
C THR A 160 -1.97 -7.67 -9.53
N LEU A 161 -1.91 -6.44 -9.98
CA LEU A 161 -0.66 -5.73 -10.24
C LEU A 161 -0.85 -4.24 -10.03
N ILE A 162 -0.06 -3.66 -9.15
CA ILE A 162 0.08 -2.22 -9.00
C ILE A 162 1.55 -1.84 -9.06
N ALA A 163 1.90 -0.81 -9.83
CA ALA A 163 3.28 -0.37 -9.99
C ALA A 163 3.37 1.16 -10.06
N CYS A 164 4.45 1.70 -9.52
CA CYS A 164 4.82 3.10 -9.60
C CYS A 164 6.23 3.25 -10.14
N VAL A 165 6.42 4.22 -11.02
CA VAL A 165 7.69 4.53 -11.70
C VAL A 165 8.01 5.99 -11.50
N TYR A 166 9.21 6.26 -11.05
CA TYR A 166 9.76 7.61 -10.92
C TYR A 166 11.00 7.78 -11.78
N THR A 167 11.10 8.94 -12.42
CA THR A 167 12.32 9.49 -13.02
C THR A 167 12.46 10.95 -12.62
N PRO A 168 13.61 11.60 -12.80
CA PRO A 168 13.75 13.04 -12.53
C PRO A 168 12.84 13.95 -13.38
N GLU A 169 12.31 13.46 -14.50
CA GLU A 169 11.53 14.25 -15.46
C GLU A 169 10.03 13.97 -15.41
N PHE A 170 9.64 12.77 -14.99
CA PHE A 170 8.23 12.33 -14.92
C PHE A 170 8.07 11.18 -13.95
N TRP A 171 6.87 10.98 -13.51
CA TRP A 171 6.45 9.77 -12.83
C TRP A 171 5.12 9.28 -13.39
N PHE A 172 4.85 8.00 -13.22
CA PHE A 172 3.55 7.39 -13.53
C PHE A 172 3.31 6.18 -12.64
N ALA A 173 2.03 5.84 -12.48
CA ALA A 173 1.62 4.62 -11.82
C ALA A 173 0.47 3.96 -12.56
N PHE A 174 0.33 2.66 -12.38
CA PHE A 174 -0.74 1.89 -13.02
C PHE A 174 -1.16 0.70 -12.17
N GLN A 175 -2.38 0.24 -12.42
CA GLN A 175 -2.99 -0.80 -11.61
C GLN A 175 -4.03 -1.60 -12.38
N VAL A 176 -4.08 -2.91 -12.11
CA VAL A 176 -5.21 -3.81 -12.28
C VAL A 176 -5.39 -4.55 -10.94
N GLY A 177 -6.61 -4.58 -10.42
CA GLY A 177 -6.90 -5.08 -9.06
C GLY A 177 -7.37 -3.99 -8.11
N ASP A 178 -7.44 -4.29 -6.83
CA ASP A 178 -8.05 -3.53 -5.74
C ASP A 178 -7.07 -2.98 -4.70
N GLY A 179 -5.79 -3.28 -4.78
CA GLY A 179 -4.77 -2.63 -3.96
C GLY A 179 -4.79 -1.10 -4.06
N LYS A 180 -4.02 -0.40 -3.25
CA LYS A 180 -4.01 1.06 -3.16
C LYS A 180 -2.67 1.68 -3.55
N CYS A 181 -2.75 2.79 -4.31
CA CYS A 181 -1.64 3.70 -4.52
C CYS A 181 -1.89 4.98 -3.73
N PHE A 182 -1.02 5.26 -2.80
CA PHE A 182 -1.08 6.40 -1.91
C PHE A 182 0.08 7.34 -2.22
N ALA A 183 -0.19 8.60 -2.49
CA ALA A 183 0.84 9.60 -2.80
C ALA A 183 0.77 10.77 -1.82
N VAL A 184 1.93 11.24 -1.36
CA VAL A 184 2.06 12.43 -0.50
C VAL A 184 2.82 13.49 -1.26
N ASP A 185 2.24 14.66 -1.40
CA ASP A 185 2.83 15.79 -2.11
C ASP A 185 3.80 16.63 -1.27
N ASP A 186 4.34 17.69 -1.87
CA ASP A 186 5.29 18.62 -1.21
C ASP A 186 4.61 19.48 -0.12
N THR A 187 3.29 19.41 0.04
CA THR A 187 2.54 20.10 1.11
C THR A 187 2.18 19.16 2.27
N GLY A 188 2.46 17.86 2.14
CA GLY A 188 2.09 16.84 3.12
C GLY A 188 0.65 16.36 2.99
N GLU A 189 -0.09 16.81 1.96
CA GLU A 189 -1.43 16.27 1.67
C GLU A 189 -1.29 14.97 0.88
N TRP A 190 -2.20 14.05 1.14
CA TRP A 190 -2.22 12.74 0.48
C TRP A 190 -3.36 12.62 -0.53
N SER A 191 -3.17 11.72 -1.48
CA SER A 191 -4.16 11.39 -2.50
C SER A 191 -4.02 9.94 -2.97
N GLU A 192 -5.06 9.42 -3.59
CA GLU A 192 -5.05 8.19 -4.37
C GLU A 192 -5.00 8.58 -5.86
N PRO A 193 -3.82 8.62 -6.51
CA PRO A 193 -3.68 9.20 -7.84
C PRO A 193 -4.20 8.30 -8.96
N ILE A 194 -4.36 6.98 -8.74
CA ILE A 194 -4.92 6.06 -9.72
C ILE A 194 -6.44 6.05 -9.57
N PRO A 195 -7.24 6.17 -10.65
CA PRO A 195 -8.70 6.11 -10.57
C PRO A 195 -9.19 4.80 -9.97
N TRP A 196 -10.23 4.84 -9.14
CA TRP A 196 -10.84 3.63 -8.59
C TRP A 196 -11.56 2.83 -9.67
N ASP A 197 -11.63 1.52 -9.50
CA ASP A 197 -12.39 0.62 -10.38
C ASP A 197 -13.66 0.12 -9.66
N GLU A 198 -14.81 0.61 -10.06
CA GLU A 198 -16.13 0.24 -9.53
C GLU A 198 -16.44 -1.25 -9.62
N ARG A 199 -15.68 -2.02 -10.42
CA ARG A 199 -15.83 -3.47 -10.54
C ARG A 199 -15.16 -4.22 -9.40
N CYS A 200 -14.19 -3.60 -8.73
CA CYS A 200 -13.56 -4.11 -7.52
C CYS A 200 -14.48 -3.83 -6.32
N PHE A 201 -15.33 -4.79 -5.99
CA PHE A 201 -16.30 -4.66 -4.91
C PHE A 201 -16.47 -5.99 -4.16
N LEU A 202 -16.38 -5.96 -2.84
CA LEU A 202 -16.32 -7.15 -1.98
C LEU A 202 -15.19 -8.10 -2.45
N ASN A 203 -15.50 -9.37 -2.67
CA ASN A 203 -14.53 -10.39 -3.10
C ASN A 203 -14.35 -10.44 -4.64
N LYS A 204 -14.68 -9.36 -5.35
CA LYS A 204 -14.42 -9.25 -6.79
C LYS A 204 -13.30 -8.26 -7.02
N THR A 205 -12.27 -8.75 -7.70
CA THR A 205 -11.17 -7.92 -8.17
C THR A 205 -10.92 -8.17 -9.65
N THR A 206 -10.30 -7.21 -10.34
CA THR A 206 -9.74 -7.39 -11.67
C THR A 206 -8.32 -7.97 -11.57
N SER A 207 -7.87 -8.68 -12.61
CA SER A 207 -6.63 -9.46 -12.56
C SER A 207 -5.89 -9.47 -13.88
N ILE A 208 -4.55 -9.59 -13.82
CA ILE A 208 -3.74 -9.76 -15.03
C ILE A 208 -4.08 -11.05 -15.80
N CYS A 209 -4.72 -12.03 -15.15
CA CYS A 209 -5.17 -13.26 -15.76
C CYS A 209 -6.55 -13.16 -16.44
N ASP A 210 -7.19 -12.02 -16.43
CA ASP A 210 -8.50 -11.82 -17.05
C ASP A 210 -8.40 -11.66 -18.58
N ASN A 211 -9.42 -12.13 -19.29
CA ASN A 211 -9.41 -12.10 -20.76
C ASN A 211 -9.28 -10.68 -21.33
N ASP A 212 -9.71 -9.67 -20.59
CA ASP A 212 -9.76 -8.27 -21.00
C ASP A 212 -8.85 -7.38 -20.15
N ALA A 213 -7.91 -7.97 -19.44
CA ALA A 213 -7.05 -7.29 -18.46
C ALA A 213 -6.42 -5.98 -18.99
N VAL A 214 -6.00 -5.93 -20.26
CA VAL A 214 -5.42 -4.72 -20.87
C VAL A 214 -6.35 -3.50 -20.75
N ASN A 215 -7.66 -3.69 -20.91
CA ASN A 215 -8.65 -2.63 -20.81
C ASN A 215 -9.06 -2.33 -19.36
N GLU A 216 -8.70 -3.20 -18.42
CA GLU A 216 -8.97 -3.06 -17.00
C GLU A 216 -7.89 -2.25 -16.27
N PHE A 217 -6.70 -2.11 -16.86
CA PHE A 217 -5.66 -1.25 -16.31
C PHE A 217 -6.10 0.22 -16.25
N ARG A 218 -5.73 0.85 -15.16
CA ARG A 218 -5.87 2.28 -14.87
C ARG A 218 -4.51 2.88 -14.68
N PHE A 219 -4.35 4.15 -15.05
CA PHE A 219 -3.05 4.81 -15.02
C PHE A 219 -3.19 6.24 -14.49
N CYS A 220 -2.11 6.74 -13.90
CA CYS A 220 -1.89 8.16 -13.71
C CYS A 220 -0.47 8.51 -14.11
N TYR A 221 -0.22 9.76 -14.47
CA TYR A 221 1.10 10.26 -14.86
C TYR A 221 1.22 11.75 -14.61
N ASP A 222 2.46 12.21 -14.41
CA ASP A 222 2.83 13.61 -14.39
C ASP A 222 4.22 13.77 -15.01
N GLY A 223 4.32 14.57 -16.06
CA GLY A 223 5.54 14.84 -16.81
C GLY A 223 6.10 16.24 -16.57
N THR A 224 5.59 16.98 -15.59
CA THR A 224 6.08 18.34 -15.27
C THR A 224 7.41 18.35 -14.53
N GLY A 225 7.89 17.17 -14.09
CA GLY A 225 9.04 17.06 -13.19
C GLY A 225 8.65 17.24 -11.71
N SER A 226 7.38 17.55 -11.42
CA SER A 226 6.84 17.52 -10.06
C SER A 226 6.55 16.07 -9.66
N CYS A 227 7.20 15.59 -8.61
CA CYS A 227 6.97 14.25 -8.10
C CYS A 227 6.54 14.32 -6.64
N PRO A 228 5.59 13.49 -6.21
CA PRO A 228 5.25 13.33 -4.80
C PRO A 228 6.48 13.09 -3.93
N CYS A 229 6.42 13.54 -2.67
CA CYS A 229 7.46 13.26 -1.68
C CYS A 229 7.60 11.77 -1.41
N ALA A 230 6.47 11.07 -1.42
CA ALA A 230 6.39 9.62 -1.29
C ALA A 230 5.24 9.06 -2.11
N ILE A 231 5.44 7.84 -2.64
CA ILE A 231 4.40 7.03 -3.26
C ILE A 231 4.47 5.65 -2.61
N ILE A 232 3.36 5.19 -2.08
CA ILE A 232 3.25 3.94 -1.33
C ILE A 232 2.20 3.08 -2.03
N LEU A 233 2.54 1.82 -2.25
CA LEU A 233 1.67 0.79 -2.80
C LEU A 233 1.37 -0.23 -1.72
N GLY A 234 0.11 -0.59 -1.55
CA GLY A 234 -0.34 -1.62 -0.61
C GLY A 234 -1.25 -2.64 -1.28
N SER A 235 -1.18 -3.93 -0.87
CA SER A 235 -2.21 -4.91 -1.20
C SER A 235 -3.47 -4.65 -0.37
N ASP A 236 -4.60 -5.24 -0.78
CA ASP A 236 -5.89 -5.11 -0.10
C ASP A 236 -5.86 -5.62 1.35
N GLY A 237 -5.00 -6.59 1.67
CA GLY A 237 -4.81 -7.05 3.04
C GLY A 237 -4.46 -5.92 4.02
N ILE A 238 -3.75 -4.87 3.56
CA ILE A 238 -3.51 -3.65 4.35
C ILE A 238 -4.79 -2.81 4.40
N ASP A 239 -5.41 -2.53 3.24
CA ASP A 239 -6.61 -1.68 3.12
C ASP A 239 -7.77 -2.22 3.96
N ASP A 240 -8.07 -3.50 3.82
CA ASP A 240 -9.15 -4.20 4.53
C ASP A 240 -8.94 -4.29 6.06
N SER A 241 -7.74 -3.96 6.55
CA SER A 241 -7.46 -3.88 7.98
C SER A 241 -7.90 -2.56 8.61
N PHE A 242 -8.26 -1.56 7.81
CA PHE A 242 -8.65 -0.23 8.28
C PHE A 242 -10.10 0.08 7.94
N GLY A 243 -10.86 0.56 8.92
CA GLY A 243 -12.28 0.89 8.73
C GLY A 243 -12.54 2.14 7.88
N THR A 244 -11.52 3.00 7.68
CA THR A 244 -11.63 4.25 6.90
C THR A 244 -10.33 4.54 6.13
N PRO A 245 -10.41 5.23 4.97
CA PRO A 245 -9.22 5.66 4.22
C PRO A 245 -8.25 6.52 5.05
N GLU A 246 -8.79 7.33 5.96
CA GLU A 246 -7.96 8.18 6.83
C GLU A 246 -7.16 7.37 7.85
N ASN A 247 -7.68 6.25 8.34
CA ASN A 247 -6.93 5.36 9.24
C ASN A 247 -5.80 4.65 8.48
N GLN A 248 -6.06 4.19 7.26
CA GLN A 248 -5.04 3.65 6.38
C GLN A 248 -3.98 4.71 6.05
N ALA A 249 -4.39 5.93 5.69
CA ALA A 249 -3.49 7.05 5.44
C ALA A 249 -2.62 7.35 6.67
N ASN A 250 -3.19 7.29 7.87
CA ASN A 250 -2.44 7.46 9.12
C ASN A 250 -1.35 6.40 9.30
N PHE A 251 -1.61 5.15 8.93
CA PHE A 251 -0.60 4.09 8.96
C PHE A 251 0.58 4.41 8.03
N TYR A 252 0.31 4.82 6.79
CA TYR A 252 1.36 5.20 5.85
C TYR A 252 2.13 6.45 6.30
N VAL A 253 1.45 7.44 6.86
CA VAL A 253 2.08 8.63 7.44
C VAL A 253 3.00 8.25 8.61
N GLN A 254 2.62 7.27 9.43
CA GLN A 254 3.49 6.77 10.51
C GLN A 254 4.77 6.12 9.95
N ILE A 255 4.68 5.32 8.89
CA ILE A 255 5.85 4.75 8.23
C ILE A 255 6.79 5.88 7.73
N LEU A 256 6.25 6.90 7.07
CA LEU A 256 7.03 8.03 6.59
C LEU A 256 7.71 8.78 7.75
N LYS A 257 7.01 8.98 8.85
CA LYS A 257 7.57 9.60 10.07
C LYS A 257 8.66 8.73 10.70
N SER A 258 8.48 7.42 10.73
CA SER A 258 9.49 6.49 11.25
C SER A 258 10.79 6.58 10.44
N VAL A 259 10.70 6.64 9.10
CA VAL A 259 11.89 6.82 8.24
C VAL A 259 12.69 8.08 8.62
N GLU A 260 12.03 9.19 8.95
CA GLU A 260 12.72 10.44 9.37
C GLU A 260 13.27 10.36 10.81
N THR A 261 12.55 9.69 11.72
CA THR A 261 12.89 9.70 13.15
C THR A 261 13.91 8.65 13.55
N VAL A 262 13.80 7.42 13.02
CA VAL A 262 14.65 6.28 13.39
C VAL A 262 15.52 5.78 12.23
N GLY A 263 15.26 6.26 11.00
CA GLY A 263 15.99 5.88 9.80
C GLY A 263 15.43 4.64 9.10
N LEU A 264 15.89 4.41 7.86
CA LEU A 264 15.31 3.40 6.96
C LEU A 264 15.41 1.97 7.51
N ASP A 265 16.58 1.55 7.98
CA ASP A 265 16.79 0.17 8.46
C ASP A 265 15.93 -0.15 9.70
N ALA A 266 15.80 0.80 10.63
CA ALA A 266 14.94 0.62 11.79
C ALA A 266 13.45 0.59 11.38
N THR A 267 13.04 1.44 10.44
CA THR A 267 11.66 1.43 9.90
C THR A 267 11.33 0.11 9.22
N ILE A 268 12.25 -0.48 8.45
CA ILE A 268 12.05 -1.81 7.85
C ILE A 268 11.79 -2.84 8.95
N ASN A 269 12.60 -2.87 10.01
CA ASN A 269 12.38 -3.80 11.14
C ASN A 269 11.03 -3.56 11.84
N GLU A 270 10.59 -2.30 11.96
CA GLU A 270 9.27 -1.97 12.51
C GLU A 270 8.15 -2.51 11.60
N ILE A 271 8.26 -2.34 10.27
CA ILE A 271 7.30 -2.87 9.30
C ILE A 271 7.26 -4.41 9.37
N GLU A 272 8.42 -5.07 9.39
CA GLU A 272 8.53 -6.53 9.51
C GLU A 272 7.85 -7.07 10.77
N SER A 273 7.86 -6.33 11.86
CA SER A 273 7.20 -6.72 13.11
C SER A 273 5.72 -6.33 13.15
N THR A 274 5.33 -5.24 12.47
CA THR A 274 3.98 -4.66 12.54
C THR A 274 3.00 -5.33 11.58
N LEU A 275 3.38 -5.57 10.31
CA LEU A 275 2.45 -6.12 9.32
C LEU A 275 1.88 -7.50 9.72
N PRO A 276 2.66 -8.47 10.26
CA PRO A 276 2.08 -9.73 10.75
C PRO A 276 1.09 -9.53 11.91
N GLN A 277 1.32 -8.54 12.77
CA GLN A 277 0.38 -8.22 13.86
C GLN A 277 -0.88 -7.56 13.32
N LEU A 278 -0.74 -6.65 12.35
CA LEU A 278 -1.86 -6.01 11.66
C LEU A 278 -2.72 -7.06 10.95
N SER A 279 -2.11 -7.99 10.20
CA SER A 279 -2.85 -9.11 9.59
C SER A 279 -3.64 -9.88 10.63
N LYS A 280 -3.05 -10.25 11.77
CA LYS A 280 -3.69 -11.04 12.80
C LYS A 280 -4.93 -10.39 13.41
N ILE A 281 -4.94 -9.06 13.59
CA ILE A 281 -6.03 -8.31 14.22
C ILE A 281 -6.98 -7.67 13.21
N GLY A 282 -6.54 -7.52 11.94
CA GLY A 282 -7.29 -6.91 10.84
C GLY A 282 -7.83 -7.93 9.85
N SER A 283 -7.42 -7.83 8.58
CA SER A 283 -7.93 -8.63 7.46
C SER A 283 -7.66 -10.12 7.54
N GLN A 284 -6.62 -10.53 8.23
CA GLN A 284 -6.05 -11.89 8.29
C GLN A 284 -5.45 -12.38 6.94
N ASP A 285 -5.39 -11.52 5.93
CA ASP A 285 -4.83 -11.81 4.63
C ASP A 285 -3.33 -11.52 4.56
N ASP A 286 -2.68 -11.96 3.47
CA ASP A 286 -1.31 -11.59 3.13
C ASP A 286 -1.22 -10.05 3.02
N MET A 287 -0.08 -9.50 3.37
CA MET A 287 0.12 -8.06 3.32
C MET A 287 1.40 -7.71 2.60
N SER A 288 1.28 -6.82 1.63
CA SER A 288 2.42 -6.33 0.86
C SER A 288 2.44 -4.82 0.77
N LEU A 289 3.63 -4.28 0.96
CA LEU A 289 3.94 -2.86 0.87
C LEU A 289 5.15 -2.66 -0.04
N ALA A 290 5.11 -1.66 -0.92
CA ALA A 290 6.28 -1.14 -1.62
C ALA A 290 6.21 0.37 -1.72
N MET A 291 7.34 1.06 -1.54
CA MET A 291 7.31 2.52 -1.47
C MET A 291 8.55 3.14 -2.11
N LEU A 292 8.35 4.29 -2.77
CA LEU A 292 9.37 5.22 -3.25
C LEU A 292 9.23 6.53 -2.49
N PHE A 293 10.32 7.11 -2.01
CA PHE A 293 10.26 8.37 -1.29
C PHE A 293 11.53 9.19 -1.45
N ASN A 294 11.39 10.51 -1.34
CA ASN A 294 12.50 11.44 -1.32
C ASN A 294 12.78 11.88 0.11
N TYR A 295 13.83 11.32 0.71
CA TYR A 295 14.18 11.58 2.10
C TYR A 295 14.32 13.08 2.44
N ARG A 296 14.91 13.89 1.53
CA ARG A 296 15.06 15.33 1.77
C ARG A 296 13.70 16.03 1.80
N LYS A 297 12.86 15.78 0.80
CA LYS A 297 11.50 16.33 0.76
C LYS A 297 10.66 15.88 1.96
N MET A 298 10.76 14.61 2.36
CA MET A 298 10.04 14.09 3.53
C MET A 298 10.39 14.83 4.81
N ARG A 299 11.67 15.12 5.02
CA ARG A 299 12.11 15.94 6.15
C ARG A 299 11.52 17.35 6.11
N ASP A 300 11.43 17.95 4.94
CA ASP A 300 10.89 19.30 4.77
C ASP A 300 9.38 19.35 5.07
N ILE A 301 8.63 18.26 4.77
CA ILE A 301 7.18 18.16 5.04
C ILE A 301 6.85 17.49 6.39
N TYR A 302 7.84 17.11 7.20
CA TYR A 302 7.61 16.41 8.46
C TYR A 302 6.63 17.13 9.41
N PRO A 303 6.73 18.48 9.61
CA PRO A 303 5.74 19.21 10.39
C PRO A 303 4.32 19.14 9.82
N GLN A 304 4.18 19.05 8.50
CA GLN A 304 2.90 18.95 7.81
C GLN A 304 2.28 17.56 8.02
N LEU A 305 3.09 16.49 8.01
CA LEU A 305 2.64 15.13 8.33
C LEU A 305 2.09 15.05 9.76
N ILE A 306 2.78 15.65 10.74
CA ILE A 306 2.27 15.75 12.11
C ILE A 306 0.96 16.56 12.14
N GLY A 307 0.90 17.70 11.44
CA GLY A 307 -0.29 18.53 11.35
C GLY A 307 -1.49 17.78 10.76
N TRP A 308 -1.25 16.93 9.77
CA TRP A 308 -2.29 16.05 9.22
C TRP A 308 -2.78 15.04 10.26
N GLN A 309 -1.87 14.40 10.99
CA GLN A 309 -2.24 13.46 12.06
C GLN A 309 -3.06 14.13 13.17
N ILE A 310 -2.71 15.36 13.55
CA ILE A 310 -3.48 16.16 14.51
C ILE A 310 -4.93 16.30 14.02
N LYS A 311 -5.14 16.76 12.79
CA LYS A 311 -6.48 16.90 12.19
C LYS A 311 -7.26 15.57 12.17
N ASN A 312 -6.58 14.46 11.86
CA ASN A 312 -7.20 13.15 11.85
C ASN A 312 -7.64 12.71 13.25
N VAL A 313 -6.80 12.93 14.27
CA VAL A 313 -7.14 12.61 15.68
C VAL A 313 -8.27 13.52 16.19
N GLU A 314 -8.29 14.80 15.83
CA GLU A 314 -9.39 15.72 16.15
C GLU A 314 -10.72 15.24 15.57
N ARG A 315 -10.72 14.78 14.30
CA ARG A 315 -11.90 14.17 13.67
C ARG A 315 -12.37 12.93 14.43
N GLN A 316 -11.46 12.02 14.81
CA GLN A 316 -11.78 10.83 15.59
C GLN A 316 -12.37 11.17 16.96
N ILE A 317 -11.85 12.20 17.65
CA ILE A 317 -12.40 12.70 18.91
C ILE A 317 -13.85 13.18 18.71
N GLN A 318 -14.12 13.91 17.63
CA GLN A 318 -15.48 14.35 17.32
C GLN A 318 -16.43 13.17 17.08
N GLU A 319 -15.99 12.13 16.36
CA GLU A 319 -16.78 10.91 16.14
C GLU A 319 -17.12 10.18 17.47
N GLU A 320 -16.14 10.12 18.38
CA GLU A 320 -16.38 9.54 19.71
C GLU A 320 -17.34 10.41 20.55
N ASP A 321 -17.29 11.74 20.43
CA ASP A 321 -18.25 12.64 21.08
C ASP A 321 -19.69 12.43 20.56
N GLU A 322 -19.87 12.21 19.26
CA GLU A 322 -21.17 11.89 18.66
C GLU A 322 -21.72 10.54 19.15
N LYS A 323 -20.83 9.53 19.28
CA LYS A 323 -21.19 8.22 19.86
C LYS A 323 -21.59 8.35 21.33
N LEU A 324 -20.85 9.14 22.11
CA LEU A 324 -21.16 9.43 23.53
C LEU A 324 -22.53 10.10 23.69
N GLU A 325 -22.81 11.12 22.89
CA GLU A 325 -24.09 11.80 22.91
C GLU A 325 -25.26 10.87 22.56
N THR A 326 -25.07 10.04 21.52
CA THR A 326 -26.06 9.04 21.10
C THR A 326 -26.32 8.01 22.19
N ALA A 327 -25.28 7.48 22.83
CA ALA A 327 -25.41 6.51 23.91
C ALA A 327 -26.18 7.12 25.10
N ARG A 328 -25.87 8.35 25.49
CA ARG A 328 -26.57 9.07 26.57
C ARG A 328 -28.03 9.36 26.26
N GLN A 329 -28.36 9.71 25.02
CA GLN A 329 -29.75 9.91 24.59
C GLN A 329 -30.55 8.60 24.68
N ILE A 330 -29.95 7.47 24.26
CA ILE A 330 -30.56 6.14 24.39
C ILE A 330 -30.77 5.79 25.86
N GLN A 331 -29.76 5.96 26.73
CA GLN A 331 -29.87 5.73 28.17
C GLN A 331 -31.02 6.51 28.77
N LYS A 332 -31.05 7.82 28.54
CA LYS A 332 -32.13 8.71 29.05
C LYS A 332 -33.50 8.24 28.58
N SER A 333 -33.65 7.88 27.31
CA SER A 333 -34.92 7.41 26.75
C SER A 333 -35.42 6.11 27.41
N LEU A 334 -34.49 5.24 27.81
CA LEU A 334 -34.79 3.95 28.44
C LEU A 334 -35.04 4.09 29.95
N GLU A 335 -34.36 5.00 30.62
CA GLU A 335 -34.58 5.31 32.05
C GLU A 335 -35.94 5.97 32.32
N ASP A 336 -36.45 6.74 31.37
CA ASP A 336 -37.77 7.40 31.46
C ASP A 336 -38.97 6.42 31.33
N ILE A 337 -38.71 5.11 31.05
CA ILE A 337 -39.75 4.10 30.88
C ILE A 337 -40.27 3.63 32.25
N SER A 338 -41.53 3.93 32.57
CA SER A 338 -42.16 3.59 33.86
C SER A 338 -42.23 2.08 34.18
N HIS A 339 -42.29 1.23 33.13
CA HIS A 339 -42.35 -0.24 33.24
C HIS A 339 -41.41 -0.87 32.24
N PRO A 340 -40.09 -0.94 32.51
CA PRO A 340 -39.12 -1.45 31.56
C PRO A 340 -39.28 -2.96 31.32
N THR A 341 -39.29 -3.34 30.06
CA THR A 341 -39.27 -4.75 29.64
C THR A 341 -37.86 -5.30 29.83
N ARG A 342 -37.72 -6.66 29.73
CA ARG A 342 -36.41 -7.30 29.72
C ARG A 342 -35.52 -6.77 28.56
N GLN A 343 -36.13 -6.49 27.40
CA GLN A 343 -35.42 -5.91 26.28
C GLN A 343 -34.90 -4.51 26.60
N ASN A 344 -35.69 -3.64 27.20
CA ASN A 344 -35.23 -2.30 27.62
C ASN A 344 -34.03 -2.36 28.58
N GLN A 345 -33.99 -3.38 29.47
CA GLN A 345 -32.87 -3.56 30.38
C GLN A 345 -31.60 -4.00 29.65
N ILE A 346 -31.74 -4.86 28.63
CA ILE A 346 -30.62 -5.30 27.77
C ILE A 346 -30.12 -4.11 26.96
N ASP A 347 -31.00 -3.32 26.34
CA ASP A 347 -30.65 -2.16 25.55
C ASP A 347 -29.93 -1.09 26.38
N LEU A 348 -30.35 -0.90 27.64
CA LEU A 348 -29.67 0.00 28.59
C LEU A 348 -28.26 -0.51 28.94
N GLN A 349 -28.05 -1.82 29.07
CA GLN A 349 -26.72 -2.39 29.29
C GLN A 349 -25.80 -2.16 28.09
N TYR A 350 -26.32 -2.31 26.87
CA TYR A 350 -25.54 -1.99 25.65
C TYR A 350 -25.19 -0.51 25.57
N ALA A 351 -26.16 0.39 25.83
CA ALA A 351 -25.91 1.83 25.81
C ALA A 351 -24.86 2.25 26.86
N ASN A 352 -24.89 1.66 28.06
CA ASN A 352 -23.87 1.90 29.09
C ASN A 352 -22.46 1.39 28.66
N ALA A 353 -22.41 0.24 27.99
CA ALA A 353 -21.16 -0.32 27.48
C ALA A 353 -20.60 0.53 26.33
N ASP A 354 -21.47 1.05 25.46
CA ASP A 354 -21.09 1.93 24.35
C ASP A 354 -20.58 3.27 24.86
N GLU A 355 -21.28 3.90 25.83
CA GLU A 355 -20.81 5.12 26.49
C GLU A 355 -19.40 4.93 27.08
N LYS A 356 -19.19 3.83 27.80
CA LYS A 356 -17.88 3.55 28.39
C LYS A 356 -16.81 3.38 27.31
N ARG A 357 -17.08 2.61 26.26
CA ARG A 357 -16.12 2.38 25.16
C ARG A 357 -15.74 3.70 24.48
N ALA A 358 -16.71 4.51 24.12
CA ALA A 358 -16.47 5.79 23.48
C ALA A 358 -15.73 6.77 24.41
N SER A 359 -16.06 6.79 25.72
CA SER A 359 -15.32 7.59 26.71
C SER A 359 -13.86 7.17 26.84
N ASP A 360 -13.58 5.86 26.95
CA ASP A 360 -12.24 5.32 27.05
C ASP A 360 -11.44 5.57 25.75
N ALA A 361 -12.07 5.48 24.58
CA ALA A 361 -11.48 5.81 23.28
C ALA A 361 -11.11 7.29 23.19
N LYS A 362 -12.04 8.18 23.57
CA LYS A 362 -11.80 9.63 23.59
C LYS A 362 -10.60 10.01 24.45
N VAL A 363 -10.47 9.46 25.65
CA VAL A 363 -9.34 9.75 26.55
C VAL A 363 -8.00 9.32 25.92
N ARG A 364 -7.97 8.18 25.23
CA ARG A 364 -6.75 7.75 24.50
C ARG A 364 -6.42 8.70 23.35
N LEU A 365 -7.42 9.12 22.57
CA LEU A 365 -7.25 10.05 21.45
C LEU A 365 -6.77 11.44 21.93
N GLU A 366 -7.31 11.96 23.03
CA GLU A 366 -6.86 13.23 23.64
C GLU A 366 -5.41 13.12 24.12
N GLY A 367 -5.00 11.99 24.70
CA GLY A 367 -3.61 11.73 25.05
C GLY A 367 -2.68 11.75 23.81
N ARG A 368 -3.11 11.10 22.73
CA ARG A 368 -2.39 11.11 21.45
C ARG A 368 -2.30 12.49 20.83
N LEU A 369 -3.40 13.25 20.83
CA LEU A 369 -3.42 14.64 20.34
C LEU A 369 -2.37 15.50 21.06
N ASN A 370 -2.31 15.41 22.38
CA ASN A 370 -1.33 16.14 23.19
C ASN A 370 0.12 15.75 22.83
N SER A 371 0.38 14.46 22.59
CA SER A 371 1.70 13.98 22.17
C SER A 371 2.10 14.54 20.79
N LEU A 372 1.19 14.52 19.81
CA LEU A 372 1.42 15.06 18.47
C LEU A 372 1.63 16.59 18.49
N MET A 373 0.89 17.32 19.33
CA MET A 373 1.07 18.77 19.49
C MET A 373 2.45 19.09 20.08
N THR A 374 2.91 18.33 21.05
CA THR A 374 4.26 18.47 21.63
C THR A 374 5.33 18.17 20.59
N GLU A 375 5.18 17.09 19.83
CA GLU A 375 6.10 16.71 18.75
C GLU A 375 6.20 17.83 17.68
N LEU A 376 5.06 18.41 17.29
CA LEU A 376 5.02 19.51 16.31
C LEU A 376 5.76 20.74 16.82
N GLU A 377 5.59 21.07 18.10
CA GLU A 377 6.23 22.22 18.72
C GLU A 377 7.76 22.04 18.82
N GLU A 378 8.23 20.86 19.23
CA GLU A 378 9.65 20.51 19.25
C GLU A 378 10.28 20.54 17.85
N THR A 379 9.58 20.06 16.84
CA THR A 379 10.03 20.06 15.45
C THR A 379 10.20 21.49 14.95
N ARG A 380 9.23 22.37 15.16
CA ARG A 380 9.31 23.80 14.80
C ARG A 380 10.46 24.53 15.50
N GLN A 381 10.75 24.20 16.76
CA GLN A 381 11.87 24.78 17.49
C GLN A 381 13.23 24.35 16.92
N LYS A 382 13.36 23.08 16.53
CA LYS A 382 14.56 22.52 15.87
C LYS A 382 14.80 23.21 14.51
N ASP A 383 13.78 23.42 13.71
CA ASP A 383 13.90 24.08 12.40
C ASP A 383 14.27 25.56 12.55
N SER A 384 13.70 26.26 13.54
CA SER A 384 14.03 27.65 13.84
C SER A 384 15.50 27.80 14.28
N SER A 385 16.04 26.86 15.04
CA SER A 385 17.43 26.88 15.49
C SER A 385 18.43 26.56 14.37
N ARG A 386 18.03 25.66 13.40
CA ARG A 386 18.84 25.37 12.20
C ARG A 386 18.93 26.57 11.26
N SER A 387 17.84 27.29 11.02
CA SER A 387 17.82 28.48 10.17
C SER A 387 18.61 29.63 10.76
N CYS A 388 18.76 29.75 12.08
CA CYS A 388 19.57 30.75 12.72
C CYS A 388 21.10 30.46 12.59
N SER A 389 21.48 29.18 12.64
CA SER A 389 22.89 28.77 12.53
C SER A 389 23.47 28.86 11.11
N THR A 390 22.64 28.84 10.08
CA THR A 390 23.05 29.00 8.66
C THR A 390 23.29 30.46 8.28
N LEU A 391 22.75 31.42 9.01
CA LEU A 391 22.99 32.85 8.79
C LEU A 391 24.33 33.32 9.33
N ASP A 392 24.93 32.64 10.30
CA ASP A 392 26.20 32.99 10.92
C ASP A 392 27.46 32.43 10.23
N ASN A 393 27.31 31.57 9.18
CA ASN A 393 28.47 31.00 8.48
C ASN A 393 28.21 30.77 6.98
N PRO A 394 28.38 31.78 6.10
CA PRO A 394 28.07 31.64 4.66
C PRO A 394 29.08 30.81 3.86
N ASN A 395 30.04 30.12 4.50
CA ASN A 395 31.13 29.38 3.84
C ASN A 395 31.22 27.88 4.22
N VAL A 396 30.12 27.20 4.44
CA VAL A 396 30.11 25.70 4.47
C VAL A 396 29.42 25.20 3.23
N THR A 397 30.18 24.95 2.18
CA THR A 397 29.75 24.11 1.05
C THR A 397 29.62 22.67 1.54
N ASP A 398 28.46 22.07 1.35
CA ASP A 398 28.15 20.65 1.61
C ASP A 398 28.97 19.74 0.65
N GLU A 399 30.24 19.61 0.90
CA GLU A 399 31.10 18.61 0.27
C GLU A 399 31.74 17.77 1.39
N ASN A 400 31.01 16.76 1.86
CA ASN A 400 31.61 15.58 2.49
C ASN A 400 30.51 14.56 2.89
N PHE A 401 29.92 13.90 1.90
CA PHE A 401 29.39 12.56 2.08
C PHE A 401 30.06 11.67 1.02
N THR A 402 31.16 11.05 1.41
CA THR A 402 31.82 10.05 0.59
C THR A 402 31.06 8.73 0.72
N ASP A 403 30.56 8.25 -0.42
CA ASP A 403 30.09 6.89 -0.66
C ASP A 403 31.20 5.87 -0.31
N GLU A 404 31.01 5.13 0.76
CA GLU A 404 31.62 3.82 0.94
C GLU A 404 30.50 2.80 1.19
N ASN A 405 29.87 2.31 0.13
CA ASN A 405 29.06 1.12 0.18
C ASN A 405 29.69 0.00 -0.63
N LYS A 406 30.33 -0.89 0.10
CA LYS A 406 30.68 -2.25 -0.37
C LYS A 406 29.41 -3.09 -0.40
N THR A 407 29.12 -3.59 -1.60
CA THR A 407 28.25 -4.75 -1.81
C THR A 407 28.90 -5.98 -1.23
N ASP A 408 28.34 -6.54 -0.18
CA ASP A 408 28.59 -7.92 0.23
C ASP A 408 27.25 -8.60 0.58
N SER A 409 27.06 -9.74 -0.05
CA SER A 409 25.98 -10.70 0.16
C SER A 409 25.89 -11.12 1.63
N ILE A 410 24.69 -11.01 2.21
CA ILE A 410 24.44 -11.47 3.58
C ILE A 410 23.89 -12.89 3.54
N ASP A 411 24.74 -13.82 3.94
CA ASP A 411 24.37 -15.15 4.39
C ASP A 411 23.82 -15.09 5.81
N SER A 412 22.77 -15.87 6.02
CA SER A 412 22.04 -16.00 7.28
C SER A 412 22.92 -16.44 8.45
N ALA A 413 23.02 -15.61 9.49
CA ALA A 413 23.47 -16.05 10.80
C ALA A 413 22.53 -15.57 11.90
N LYS A 414 21.88 -16.53 12.57
CA LYS A 414 21.13 -16.35 13.81
C LYS A 414 22.04 -15.83 14.92
N SER A 415 21.66 -14.77 15.59
CA SER A 415 22.16 -14.46 16.93
C SER A 415 20.99 -14.14 17.85
N GLU A 416 20.77 -15.02 18.82
CA GLU A 416 19.95 -14.77 20.00
C GLU A 416 20.60 -13.66 20.84
N ASN A 417 19.88 -12.59 21.13
CA ASN A 417 20.11 -11.81 22.34
C ASN A 417 18.81 -11.11 22.74
N GLY A 418 18.34 -11.45 23.95
CA GLY A 418 17.20 -10.84 24.60
C GLY A 418 17.51 -9.39 24.98
N GLY A 419 16.59 -8.51 24.63
CA GLY A 419 16.57 -7.10 25.04
C GLY A 419 15.14 -6.61 25.01
N GLY A 420 14.73 -5.95 26.08
CA GLY A 420 13.39 -5.56 26.49
C GLY A 420 12.45 -5.07 25.40
N LEU A 421 11.18 -5.35 25.64
CA LEU A 421 10.02 -4.82 24.90
C LEU A 421 10.14 -3.30 24.76
N THR A 422 10.62 -2.85 23.61
CA THR A 422 10.38 -1.48 23.16
C THR A 422 8.94 -1.42 22.71
N ASP A 423 8.18 -0.51 23.27
CA ASP A 423 6.83 -0.14 22.85
C ASP A 423 6.86 0.09 21.34
N ASN A 424 6.25 -0.81 20.57
CA ASN A 424 6.30 -0.76 19.10
C ASN A 424 5.42 0.41 18.65
N SER A 425 6.02 1.55 18.32
CA SER A 425 5.31 2.81 18.05
C SER A 425 4.29 2.69 16.90
N LEU A 426 4.57 1.84 15.89
CA LEU A 426 3.64 1.60 14.78
C LEU A 426 2.38 0.82 15.18
N VAL A 427 2.47 -0.07 16.17
CA VAL A 427 1.32 -0.88 16.63
C VAL A 427 0.46 -0.13 17.65
N SER A 428 1.08 0.66 18.54
CA SER A 428 0.35 1.39 19.58
C SER A 428 -0.62 2.44 19.02
N ASP A 429 -0.37 2.89 17.81
CA ASP A 429 -1.11 3.95 17.12
C ASP A 429 -2.14 3.45 16.09
N LEU A 430 -2.27 2.12 15.91
CA LEU A 430 -3.24 1.55 14.98
C LEU A 430 -4.66 1.68 15.55
N THR A 431 -5.46 2.56 14.96
CA THR A 431 -6.92 2.58 15.13
C THR A 431 -7.50 1.71 14.02
N ILE A 432 -7.85 0.47 14.36
CA ILE A 432 -8.48 -0.52 13.47
C ILE A 432 -9.99 -0.44 13.61
#